data_896880e89578b1f22a503b981d272ce7
#
_entry.id   896880e89578b1f22a503b981d272ce7
#
_cell.length_a   1.000
_cell.length_b   1.000
_cell.length_c   1.000
_cell.angle_alpha   90.00
_cell.angle_beta   90.00
_cell.angle_gamma   90.00
#
_symmetry.space_group_name_H-M   'P 1'
#
loop_
_entity.id
_entity.type
_entity.pdbx_description
1 polymer ?
#
loop_
_entity_poly.entity_id
_entity_poly.type
_entity_poly.pdbx_seq_one_letter_code
_entity_poly.pdbx_strand_id
1 'polypeptide(L)'
;MKNLFILVAMLNVSSINIIAEEALLFNLKDNKILPANEAFKLETSIVPDELQIKWIIKDGYYLYFDSILVKANKELIEYKVLDSKVLDHEDIFFGKTKILKDKLVISVKNAPFKILEVSYQGCSEQGFCYPIQKVNIS
;
A
#
# COMPACT_ATOMS: atom_id res chain seq x y z
N MET A 1 23.33 -77.38 16.01
CA MET A 1 24.42 -76.46 16.37
C MET A 1 24.61 -75.48 15.26
N LYS A 2 24.48 -74.28 15.52
CA LYS A 2 24.82 -72.98 14.93
C LYS A 2 23.59 -72.08 14.74
N ASN A 3 23.47 -71.21 15.70
CA ASN A 3 22.56 -70.07 15.70
C ASN A 3 22.92 -69.08 14.61
N LEU A 4 21.98 -68.73 13.75
CA LEU A 4 22.11 -67.62 12.86
C LEU A 4 21.11 -66.54 13.32
N PHE A 5 21.64 -65.58 14.08
CA PHE A 5 20.91 -64.35 14.43
C PHE A 5 20.89 -63.43 13.21
N ILE A 6 19.74 -63.30 12.58
CA ILE A 6 19.54 -62.25 11.58
C ILE A 6 19.10 -61.00 12.32
N LEU A 7 19.99 -60.04 12.38
CA LEU A 7 19.74 -58.67 12.90
C LEU A 7 18.99 -57.88 11.84
N VAL A 8 17.69 -57.73 12.05
CA VAL A 8 16.86 -56.83 11.23
C VAL A 8 17.08 -55.42 11.76
N ALA A 9 17.88 -54.63 11.05
CA ALA A 9 18.04 -53.21 11.31
C ALA A 9 16.78 -52.48 10.76
N MET A 10 15.94 -52.01 11.66
CA MET A 10 14.86 -51.10 11.31
C MET A 10 15.43 -49.74 10.95
N LEU A 11 15.37 -49.40 9.69
CA LEU A 11 15.58 -48.05 9.18
C LEU A 11 14.29 -47.22 9.49
N ASN A 12 14.35 -46.51 10.61
CA ASN A 12 13.41 -45.39 10.84
C ASN A 12 13.87 -44.22 9.99
N VAL A 13 13.26 -44.06 8.80
CA VAL A 13 13.39 -42.85 8.04
C VAL A 13 12.40 -41.84 8.62
N SER A 14 12.94 -40.91 9.37
CA SER A 14 12.20 -39.78 9.92
C SER A 14 11.75 -38.85 8.81
N SER A 15 10.49 -38.91 8.46
CA SER A 15 9.81 -37.97 7.56
C SER A 15 9.47 -36.69 8.32
N ILE A 16 10.44 -35.88 8.64
CA ILE A 16 10.19 -34.56 9.25
C ILE A 16 10.98 -33.53 8.47
N ASN A 17 10.41 -32.95 7.41
CA ASN A 17 10.95 -31.71 6.82
C ASN A 17 10.03 -31.03 5.78
N ILE A 18 8.77 -31.39 5.62
CA ILE A 18 7.92 -30.78 4.59
C ILE A 18 7.13 -29.57 5.13
N ILE A 19 6.87 -29.52 6.43
CA ILE A 19 5.98 -28.48 7.03
C ILE A 19 6.70 -27.13 7.21
N ALA A 20 8.02 -27.13 7.39
CA ALA A 20 8.78 -25.89 7.62
C ALA A 20 8.95 -25.03 6.36
N GLU A 21 8.99 -25.65 5.19
CA GLU A 21 9.19 -24.94 3.91
C GLU A 21 7.91 -24.24 3.43
N GLU A 22 6.75 -24.86 3.63
CA GLU A 22 5.46 -24.24 3.32
C GLU A 22 5.15 -23.07 4.26
N ALA A 23 5.48 -23.17 5.54
CA ALA A 23 5.29 -22.09 6.51
C ALA A 23 6.21 -20.89 6.22
N LEU A 24 7.44 -21.14 5.74
CA LEU A 24 8.37 -20.10 5.34
C LEU A 24 7.90 -19.37 4.08
N LEU A 25 7.38 -20.12 3.10
CA LEU A 25 6.82 -19.55 1.87
C LEU A 25 5.53 -18.75 2.13
N PHE A 26 4.71 -19.18 3.08
CA PHE A 26 3.52 -18.44 3.50
C PHE A 26 3.90 -17.09 4.14
N ASN A 27 4.86 -17.08 5.06
CA ASN A 27 5.35 -15.84 5.68
C ASN A 27 6.06 -14.90 4.69
N LEU A 28 6.73 -15.41 3.68
CA LEU A 28 7.34 -14.60 2.62
C LEU A 28 6.30 -13.97 1.68
N LYS A 29 5.12 -14.57 1.56
CA LYS A 29 4.04 -14.07 0.71
C LYS A 29 3.27 -12.91 1.37
N ASP A 30 3.15 -12.93 2.70
CA ASP A 30 2.45 -11.89 3.48
C ASP A 30 3.30 -10.62 3.73
N ASN A 31 4.62 -10.69 3.52
CA ASN A 31 5.54 -9.56 3.74
C ASN A 31 5.94 -8.83 2.47
N LYS A 32 5.29 -9.09 1.34
CA LYS A 32 5.61 -8.42 0.09
C LYS A 32 5.02 -7.02 0.07
N ILE A 33 5.90 -6.01 0.07
CA ILE A 33 5.50 -4.62 -0.18
C ILE A 33 4.93 -4.51 -1.60
N LEU A 34 3.71 -4.00 -1.70
CA LEU A 34 3.04 -3.79 -2.99
C LEU A 34 3.68 -2.64 -3.76
N PRO A 35 3.62 -2.62 -5.10
CA PRO A 35 3.89 -1.42 -5.87
C PRO A 35 2.97 -0.26 -5.47
N ALA A 36 3.44 0.99 -5.60
CA ALA A 36 2.68 2.17 -5.16
C ALA A 36 1.29 2.28 -5.79
N ASN A 37 1.15 1.94 -7.07
CA ASN A 37 -0.13 1.96 -7.79
C ASN A 37 -1.12 0.87 -7.36
N GLU A 38 -0.65 -0.17 -6.67
CA GLU A 38 -1.51 -1.21 -6.07
C GLU A 38 -1.84 -0.88 -4.61
N ALA A 39 -0.87 -0.31 -3.87
CA ALA A 39 -1.07 0.15 -2.50
C ALA A 39 -2.02 1.36 -2.42
N PHE A 40 -1.94 2.25 -3.42
CA PHE A 40 -2.70 3.50 -3.52
C PHE A 40 -3.33 3.62 -4.91
N LYS A 41 -4.42 2.88 -5.13
CA LYS A 41 -5.12 2.92 -6.43
C LYS A 41 -5.83 4.26 -6.58
N LEU A 42 -5.55 4.96 -7.69
CA LEU A 42 -6.14 6.24 -8.01
C LEU A 42 -7.22 6.06 -9.09
N GLU A 43 -8.39 6.62 -8.85
CA GLU A 43 -9.53 6.65 -9.74
C GLU A 43 -9.99 8.10 -9.94
N THR A 44 -10.43 8.44 -11.13
CA THR A 44 -10.96 9.77 -11.45
C THR A 44 -12.36 9.66 -12.04
N SER A 45 -13.20 10.64 -11.73
CA SER A 45 -14.53 10.76 -12.33
C SER A 45 -14.87 12.22 -12.56
N ILE A 46 -15.50 12.50 -13.69
CA ILE A 46 -15.98 13.83 -14.02
C ILE A 46 -17.46 13.90 -13.65
N VAL A 47 -17.80 14.83 -12.77
CA VAL A 47 -19.16 15.20 -12.45
C VAL A 47 -19.39 16.62 -12.99
N PRO A 48 -20.63 17.11 -13.14
CA PRO A 48 -20.86 18.45 -13.68
C PRO A 48 -20.02 19.51 -12.94
N ASP A 49 -19.16 20.20 -13.69
CA ASP A 49 -18.27 21.29 -13.24
C ASP A 49 -17.18 20.93 -12.22
N GLU A 50 -17.01 19.65 -11.90
CA GLU A 50 -16.01 19.18 -10.94
C GLU A 50 -15.29 17.91 -11.41
N LEU A 51 -14.01 17.80 -11.10
CA LEU A 51 -13.25 16.56 -11.19
C LEU A 51 -13.14 15.95 -9.81
N GLN A 52 -13.61 14.73 -9.64
CA GLN A 52 -13.38 13.96 -8.43
C GLN A 52 -12.18 13.04 -8.61
N ILE A 53 -11.30 13.03 -7.62
CA ILE A 53 -10.13 12.17 -7.55
C ILE A 53 -10.26 11.34 -6.28
N LYS A 54 -10.16 10.02 -6.44
CA LYS A 54 -10.32 9.06 -5.35
C LYS A 54 -9.08 8.19 -5.23
N TRP A 55 -8.52 8.12 -4.05
CA TRP A 55 -7.55 7.10 -3.66
C TRP A 55 -8.26 5.98 -2.91
N ILE A 56 -7.99 4.75 -3.33
CA ILE A 56 -8.32 3.54 -2.58
C ILE A 56 -7.01 3.07 -1.96
N ILE A 57 -6.93 3.14 -0.64
CA ILE A 57 -5.74 2.82 0.13
C ILE A 57 -5.86 1.38 0.62
N LYS A 58 -4.93 0.54 0.21
CA LYS A 58 -4.91 -0.87 0.58
C LYS A 58 -4.74 -1.04 2.09
N ASP A 59 -5.36 -2.05 2.65
CA ASP A 59 -5.16 -2.41 4.06
C ASP A 59 -3.67 -2.65 4.36
N GLY A 60 -3.19 -2.15 5.51
CA GLY A 60 -1.78 -2.14 5.87
C GLY A 60 -0.96 -1.01 5.24
N TYR A 61 -1.61 -0.03 4.56
CA TYR A 61 -0.98 1.15 3.98
C TYR A 61 -1.70 2.43 4.42
N TYR A 62 -1.01 3.56 4.27
CA TYR A 62 -1.57 4.88 4.55
C TYR A 62 -0.92 5.97 3.70
N LEU A 63 -1.63 7.07 3.49
CA LEU A 63 -1.10 8.29 2.88
C LEU A 63 -0.91 9.35 3.95
N TYR A 64 0.10 10.21 3.79
CA TYR A 64 0.23 11.42 4.61
C TYR A 64 -0.74 12.48 4.10
N PHE A 65 -1.58 13.01 4.98
CA PHE A 65 -2.59 13.99 4.62
C PHE A 65 -1.97 15.25 3.96
N ASP A 66 -0.92 15.79 4.56
CA ASP A 66 -0.25 17.00 4.09
C ASP A 66 0.59 16.80 2.81
N SER A 67 0.75 15.55 2.35
CA SER A 67 1.44 15.25 1.10
C SER A 67 0.56 15.34 -0.15
N ILE A 68 -0.76 15.45 0.04
CA ILE A 68 -1.71 15.52 -1.07
C ILE A 68 -1.68 16.91 -1.68
N LEU A 69 -1.15 17.01 -2.88
CA LEU A 69 -1.06 18.27 -3.62
C LEU A 69 -1.70 18.10 -5.00
N VAL A 70 -2.41 19.12 -5.44
CA VAL A 70 -2.99 19.18 -6.78
C VAL A 70 -2.42 20.41 -7.50
N LYS A 71 -1.91 20.20 -8.71
CA LYS A 71 -1.35 21.26 -9.55
C LYS A 71 -2.04 21.31 -10.91
N ALA A 72 -2.35 22.50 -11.36
CA ALA A 72 -2.74 22.79 -12.73
C ALA A 72 -1.70 23.73 -13.35
N ASN A 73 -1.15 23.38 -14.52
CA ASN A 73 -0.09 24.15 -15.18
C ASN A 73 1.11 24.46 -14.26
N LYS A 74 1.49 23.51 -13.40
CA LYS A 74 2.55 23.61 -12.37
C LYS A 74 2.23 24.52 -11.17
N GLU A 75 1.07 25.15 -11.13
CA GLU A 75 0.61 25.96 -10.01
C GLU A 75 -0.27 25.14 -9.06
N LEU A 76 -0.09 25.32 -7.75
CA LEU A 76 -0.94 24.68 -6.76
C LEU A 76 -2.36 25.21 -6.86
N ILE A 77 -3.33 24.30 -6.84
CA ILE A 77 -4.75 24.63 -6.80
C ILE A 77 -5.40 24.01 -5.58
N GLU A 78 -6.42 24.71 -5.09
CA GLU A 78 -7.21 24.23 -3.96
C GLU A 78 -8.13 23.08 -4.35
N TYR A 79 -8.33 22.17 -3.42
CA TYR A 79 -9.29 21.08 -3.54
C TYR A 79 -10.14 20.98 -2.27
N LYS A 80 -11.32 20.40 -2.40
CA LYS A 80 -12.21 20.10 -1.28
C LYS A 80 -12.15 18.60 -0.97
N VAL A 81 -11.97 18.25 0.30
CA VAL A 81 -12.11 16.86 0.76
C VAL A 81 -13.60 16.55 0.87
N LEU A 82 -14.04 15.52 0.16
CA LEU A 82 -15.43 15.03 0.19
C LEU A 82 -15.61 13.88 1.17
N ASP A 83 -14.63 12.96 1.21
CA ASP A 83 -14.68 11.79 2.08
C ASP A 83 -13.26 11.32 2.42
N SER A 84 -13.02 11.04 3.68
CA SER A 84 -11.72 10.54 4.15
C SER A 84 -11.83 9.96 5.55
N LYS A 85 -10.92 9.03 5.85
CA LYS A 85 -10.66 8.58 7.22
C LYS A 85 -9.30 9.09 7.65
N VAL A 86 -9.31 10.18 8.42
CA VAL A 86 -8.10 10.84 8.94
C VAL A 86 -7.82 10.34 10.35
N LEU A 87 -6.57 9.99 10.62
CA LEU A 87 -6.08 9.55 11.93
C LEU A 87 -4.84 10.35 12.31
N ASP A 88 -4.71 10.66 13.61
CA ASP A 88 -3.45 11.18 14.15
C ASP A 88 -2.41 10.04 14.17
N HIS A 89 -1.21 10.38 13.77
CA HIS A 89 -0.10 9.43 13.65
C HIS A 89 1.21 10.09 14.10
N GLU A 90 2.08 9.31 14.71
CA GLU A 90 3.42 9.74 15.04
C GLU A 90 4.42 8.75 14.42
N ASP A 91 5.29 9.23 13.58
CA ASP A 91 6.31 8.42 12.95
C ASP A 91 7.73 8.99 13.11
N ILE A 92 8.71 8.18 12.72
CA ILE A 92 10.13 8.54 12.87
C ILE A 92 10.62 9.58 11.85
N PHE A 93 9.86 9.84 10.76
CA PHE A 93 10.26 10.75 9.69
C PHE A 93 9.66 12.14 9.88
N PHE A 94 8.37 12.22 10.23
CA PHE A 94 7.61 13.47 10.29
C PHE A 94 7.11 13.82 11.71
N GLY A 95 7.35 12.95 12.71
CA GLY A 95 6.82 13.14 14.05
C GLY A 95 5.29 13.07 14.07
N LYS A 96 4.64 13.99 14.78
CA LYS A 96 3.17 14.07 14.83
C LYS A 96 2.62 14.59 13.51
N THR A 97 1.83 13.77 12.86
CA THR A 97 1.22 14.06 11.56
C THR A 97 -0.16 13.43 11.44
N LYS A 98 -0.84 13.70 10.35
CA LYS A 98 -2.13 13.08 10.01
C LYS A 98 -1.97 12.13 8.85
N ILE A 99 -2.58 10.97 8.97
CA ILE A 99 -2.59 9.96 7.91
C ILE A 99 -4.02 9.66 7.46
N LEU A 100 -4.10 9.19 6.23
CA LEU A 100 -5.33 8.76 5.58
C LEU A 100 -5.31 7.24 5.42
N LYS A 101 -6.40 6.59 5.80
CA LYS A 101 -6.60 5.15 5.61
C LYS A 101 -7.87 4.88 4.83
N ASP A 102 -7.93 3.70 4.24
CA ASP A 102 -9.05 3.15 3.49
C ASP A 102 -9.32 3.92 2.19
N LYS A 103 -9.67 5.20 2.29
CA LYS A 103 -9.96 6.04 1.11
C LYS A 103 -9.75 7.53 1.38
N LEU A 104 -9.51 8.25 0.29
CA LEU A 104 -9.62 9.70 0.19
C LEU A 104 -10.38 10.04 -1.08
N VAL A 105 -11.36 10.93 -0.98
CA VAL A 105 -12.05 11.52 -2.14
C VAL A 105 -11.94 13.02 -2.06
N ILE A 106 -11.40 13.63 -3.11
CA ILE A 106 -11.32 15.09 -3.24
C ILE A 106 -12.08 15.56 -4.48
N SER A 107 -12.48 16.81 -4.47
CA SER A 107 -13.09 17.50 -5.61
C SER A 107 -12.28 18.74 -5.98
N VAL A 108 -12.05 18.89 -7.27
CA VAL A 108 -11.38 20.05 -7.87
C VAL A 108 -12.37 20.74 -8.81
N LYS A 109 -12.72 21.98 -8.49
CA LYS A 109 -13.62 22.81 -9.30
C LYS A 109 -12.87 23.49 -10.44
N ASN A 110 -13.54 23.67 -11.59
CA ASN A 110 -13.01 24.41 -12.74
C ASN A 110 -11.59 23.97 -13.15
N ALA A 111 -11.26 22.69 -12.93
CA ALA A 111 -9.95 22.17 -13.28
C ALA A 111 -9.74 22.23 -14.80
N PRO A 112 -8.64 22.82 -15.29
CA PRO A 112 -8.24 22.65 -16.67
C PRO A 112 -7.80 21.21 -16.88
N PHE A 113 -8.72 20.33 -17.30
CA PHE A 113 -8.57 18.87 -17.38
C PHE A 113 -7.36 18.38 -18.19
N LYS A 114 -6.69 19.27 -18.91
CA LYS A 114 -5.60 18.84 -19.81
C LYS A 114 -4.21 18.78 -19.18
N ILE A 115 -3.98 19.40 -18.02
CA ILE A 115 -2.65 19.46 -17.40
C ILE A 115 -2.80 19.46 -15.86
N LEU A 116 -3.46 18.47 -15.33
CA LEU A 116 -3.59 18.30 -13.89
C LEU A 116 -2.59 17.25 -13.42
N GLU A 117 -1.77 17.58 -12.43
CA GLU A 117 -0.89 16.67 -11.74
C GLU A 117 -1.33 16.55 -10.28
N VAL A 118 -1.48 15.33 -9.78
CA VAL A 118 -1.61 15.07 -8.35
C VAL A 118 -0.33 14.45 -7.83
N SER A 119 0.10 14.88 -6.64
CA SER A 119 1.19 14.24 -5.93
C SER A 119 0.77 13.80 -4.53
N TYR A 120 1.34 12.71 -4.07
CA TYR A 120 1.07 12.13 -2.77
C TYR A 120 2.23 11.27 -2.29
N GLN A 121 2.30 11.05 -0.99
CA GLN A 121 3.27 10.15 -0.37
C GLN A 121 2.59 9.28 0.66
N GLY A 122 3.00 8.04 0.75
CA GLY A 122 2.48 7.08 1.70
C GLY A 122 3.49 6.03 2.10
N CYS A 123 3.11 5.22 3.07
CA CYS A 123 3.94 4.17 3.62
C CYS A 123 3.13 2.89 3.84
N SER A 124 3.84 1.79 3.94
CA SER A 124 3.34 0.54 4.52
C SER A 124 3.46 0.58 6.04
N GLU A 125 2.52 0.02 6.76
CA GLU A 125 2.60 -0.17 8.21
C GLU A 125 3.79 -1.05 8.64
N GLN A 126 4.40 -1.77 7.69
CA GLN A 126 5.63 -2.53 7.88
C GLN A 126 6.89 -1.65 7.91
N GLY A 127 6.75 -0.33 7.81
CA GLY A 127 7.86 0.62 7.89
C GLY A 127 8.53 0.99 6.56
N PHE A 128 7.95 0.59 5.42
CA PHE A 128 8.44 1.01 4.10
C PHE A 128 7.68 2.24 3.62
N CYS A 129 8.41 3.33 3.32
CA CYS A 129 7.83 4.55 2.76
C CYS A 129 8.20 4.70 1.28
N TYR A 130 7.17 5.00 0.47
CA TYR A 130 7.36 5.25 -0.96
C TYR A 130 7.93 6.65 -1.20
N PRO A 131 8.69 6.86 -2.26
CA PRO A 131 8.97 8.19 -2.73
C PRO A 131 7.67 8.91 -3.14
N ILE A 132 7.71 10.25 -3.22
CA ILE A 132 6.55 11.02 -3.67
C ILE A 132 6.10 10.51 -5.04
N GLN A 133 4.84 10.13 -5.13
CA GLN A 133 4.19 9.72 -6.36
C GLN A 133 3.63 10.96 -7.07
N LYS A 134 3.76 11.01 -8.39
CA LYS A 134 3.18 12.05 -9.25
C LYS A 134 2.41 11.39 -10.37
N VAL A 135 1.15 11.78 -10.52
CA VAL A 135 0.25 11.22 -11.52
C VAL A 135 -0.38 12.36 -12.32
N ASN A 136 -0.25 12.30 -13.64
CA ASN A 136 -0.95 13.20 -14.53
C ASN A 136 -2.36 12.69 -14.77
N ILE A 137 -3.33 13.55 -14.56
CA ILE A 137 -4.74 13.32 -14.83
C ILE A 137 -5.06 13.91 -16.21
N SER A 138 -5.50 13.07 -17.11
CA SER A 138 -5.88 13.44 -18.50
C SER A 138 -7.28 12.96 -18.82
#